data_58595e99fcec7d1643da0caa73b2293a
#
_entry.id   58595e99fcec7d1643da0caa73b2293a
#
_cell.length_a   1.000
_cell.length_b   1.000
_cell.length_c   1.000
_cell.angle_alpha   90.00
_cell.angle_beta   90.00
_cell.angle_gamma   90.00
#
_symmetry.space_group_name_H-M   'P 1'
#
loop_
_entity.id
_entity.type
_entity.pdbx_description
1 polymer ?
#
loop_
_entity_poly.entity_id
_entity_poly.type
_entity_poly.pdbx_seq_one_letter_code
_entity_poly.pdbx_strand_id
1 'polypeptide(L)'
;MHLLIKWYYWYKNLWDELIIFSLLNWANERFNPSKISIECWDENRLENRIIRHKNFLIPWTIEKLKFLPKPSRKEKIKICIWKKRKLYDFIILWWWEVIDESRNFLYRWRNLFLQYRRSIKRWITTIVGWLWTNKKRWTSFLQRFFIKNANIIILRDQYSFNLTKKILEQNWQNRQEKAEYDWDLTLPILEEAKEIFTEEKIKSNRHPYYLINYSPLCNIEKCSKSIKKFADSHKNLQPIYIACNKAEDEKFFKDVQKVLPNCEIFDWTHANISEILKLFYFAEEGIGARLHFLYIIKFFEKEFIKLHNSHKIQVNLSDLNNNNA
;
A
#
# COMPACT_ATOMS: atom_id res chain seq x y z
N MET A 1 -13.72 13.64 18.25
CA MET A 1 -13.28 13.95 16.87
C MET A 1 -13.69 12.81 15.96
N HIS A 2 -14.31 13.11 14.82
CA HIS A 2 -14.73 12.11 13.83
C HIS A 2 -13.79 12.16 12.62
N LEU A 3 -13.09 11.06 12.39
CA LEU A 3 -12.14 10.88 11.29
C LEU A 3 -12.82 10.18 10.10
N LEU A 4 -12.57 10.66 8.90
CA LEU A 4 -12.92 9.96 7.66
C LEU A 4 -11.66 9.51 6.94
N ILE A 5 -11.52 8.21 6.72
CA ILE A 5 -10.49 7.64 5.85
C ILE A 5 -11.14 7.39 4.50
N LYS A 6 -10.65 8.08 3.48
CA LYS A 6 -11.01 7.82 2.09
C LYS A 6 -9.96 6.94 1.49
N TRP A 7 -10.35 5.70 1.31
CA TRP A 7 -9.49 4.66 0.85
C TRP A 7 -9.82 4.26 -0.58
N TYR A 8 -8.81 4.29 -1.44
CA TYR A 8 -8.88 3.62 -2.72
C TYR A 8 -8.42 2.17 -2.52
N TYR A 9 -9.22 1.41 -1.81
CA TYR A 9 -8.99 -0.01 -1.59
C TYR A 9 -9.21 -0.73 -2.92
N TRP A 10 -8.10 -1.11 -3.54
CA TRP A 10 -8.16 -2.00 -4.68
C TRP A 10 -8.25 -3.43 -4.15
N TYR A 11 -9.45 -3.85 -3.99
CA TYR A 11 -9.86 -5.22 -3.79
C TYR A 11 -8.92 -6.19 -4.50
N LYS A 12 -8.27 -7.16 -3.77
CA LYS A 12 -7.31 -8.14 -4.26
C LYS A 12 -5.85 -7.69 -4.39
N ASN A 13 -5.44 -6.64 -3.70
CA ASN A 13 -4.04 -6.25 -3.56
C ASN A 13 -3.59 -6.51 -2.11
N LEU A 14 -2.66 -7.45 -1.94
CA LEU A 14 -2.14 -7.85 -0.64
C LEU A 14 -1.59 -6.66 0.17
N TRP A 15 -0.93 -5.74 -0.52
CA TRP A 15 -0.35 -4.59 0.14
C TRP A 15 -1.39 -3.62 0.73
N ASP A 16 -2.47 -3.39 0.01
CA ASP A 16 -3.56 -2.56 0.52
C ASP A 16 -4.15 -3.16 1.80
N GLU A 17 -4.15 -4.48 1.92
CA GLU A 17 -4.62 -5.15 3.12
C GLU A 17 -3.67 -5.00 4.32
N LEU A 18 -2.36 -4.93 4.11
CA LEU A 18 -1.41 -4.66 5.18
C LEU A 18 -1.46 -3.20 5.62
N ILE A 19 -1.50 -2.29 4.68
CA ILE A 19 -1.50 -0.86 4.95
C ILE A 19 -2.70 -0.40 5.77
N ILE A 20 -3.90 -0.95 5.54
CA ILE A 20 -5.10 -0.48 6.25
C ILE A 20 -4.96 -0.63 7.76
N PHE A 21 -4.33 -1.70 8.23
CA PHE A 21 -4.11 -1.93 9.66
C PHE A 21 -3.13 -0.91 10.25
N SER A 22 -1.99 -0.71 9.61
CA SER A 22 -1.03 0.29 10.04
C SER A 22 -1.61 1.70 9.99
N LEU A 23 -2.37 2.03 8.95
CA LEU A 23 -3.02 3.34 8.83
C LEU A 23 -4.04 3.57 9.96
N LEU A 24 -4.79 2.54 10.33
CA LEU A 24 -5.76 2.62 11.41
C LEU A 24 -5.08 2.82 12.76
N ASN A 25 -4.02 2.06 13.05
CA ASN A 25 -3.24 2.21 14.27
C ASN A 25 -2.60 3.61 14.33
N TRP A 26 -1.89 3.99 13.29
CA TRP A 26 -1.27 5.30 13.17
C TRP A 26 -2.28 6.46 13.34
N ALA A 27 -3.45 6.36 12.69
CA ALA A 27 -4.49 7.37 12.80
C ALA A 27 -5.09 7.44 14.21
N ASN A 28 -5.21 6.29 14.86
CA ASN A 28 -5.71 6.23 16.23
C ASN A 28 -4.70 6.81 17.24
N GLU A 29 -3.44 6.48 17.13
CA GLU A 29 -2.37 7.00 17.97
C GLU A 29 -2.19 8.50 17.82
N ARG A 30 -2.14 8.97 16.57
CA ARG A 30 -1.85 10.37 16.27
C ARG A 30 -3.01 11.31 16.59
N PHE A 31 -4.24 10.89 16.37
CA PHE A 31 -5.40 11.76 16.44
C PHE A 31 -6.39 11.39 17.55
N ASN A 32 -6.26 10.22 18.12
CA ASN A 32 -7.18 9.65 19.12
C ASN A 32 -8.67 9.98 18.82
N PRO A 33 -9.18 9.61 17.65
CA PRO A 33 -10.54 9.95 17.25
C PRO A 33 -11.56 9.18 18.09
N SER A 34 -12.71 9.80 18.36
CA SER A 34 -13.85 9.09 18.98
C SER A 34 -14.61 8.22 17.98
N LYS A 35 -14.40 8.45 16.67
CA LYS A 35 -15.03 7.67 15.59
C LYS A 35 -14.18 7.74 14.33
N ILE A 36 -14.05 6.58 13.68
CA ILE A 36 -13.37 6.43 12.39
C ILE A 36 -14.37 5.90 11.37
N SER A 37 -14.59 6.64 10.30
CA SER A 37 -15.36 6.16 9.14
C SER A 37 -14.42 5.84 7.99
N ILE A 38 -14.64 4.69 7.37
CA ILE A 38 -13.84 4.25 6.20
C ILE A 38 -14.76 4.17 4.99
N GLU A 39 -14.45 4.95 3.95
CA GLU A 39 -15.14 4.88 2.65
C GLU A 39 -14.42 3.85 1.77
N CYS A 40 -15.04 2.72 1.47
CA CYS A 40 -14.46 1.62 0.69
C CYS A 40 -15.41 1.11 -0.41
N TRP A 41 -14.91 0.24 -1.30
CA TRP A 41 -15.70 -0.34 -2.39
C TRP A 41 -16.64 -1.45 -1.94
N ASP A 42 -16.18 -2.26 -0.99
CA ASP A 42 -16.87 -3.43 -0.45
C ASP A 42 -16.72 -3.37 1.07
N GLU A 43 -17.75 -2.83 1.71
CA GLU A 43 -17.76 -2.62 3.16
C GLU A 43 -17.78 -3.95 3.92
N ASN A 44 -18.59 -4.89 3.48
CA ASN A 44 -18.74 -6.19 4.16
C ASN A 44 -17.43 -6.99 4.14
N ARG A 45 -16.74 -6.95 3.02
CA ARG A 45 -15.47 -7.64 2.91
C ARG A 45 -14.39 -6.98 3.75
N LEU A 46 -14.29 -5.66 3.71
CA LEU A 46 -13.31 -4.94 4.53
C LEU A 46 -13.58 -5.13 6.03
N GLU A 47 -14.84 -5.06 6.43
CA GLU A 47 -15.25 -5.31 7.80
C GLU A 47 -14.90 -6.73 8.26
N ASN A 48 -15.27 -7.75 7.48
CA ASN A 48 -14.92 -9.14 7.77
C ASN A 48 -13.39 -9.34 7.83
N ARG A 49 -12.64 -8.67 6.98
CA ARG A 49 -11.19 -8.74 6.96
C ARG A 49 -10.58 -8.11 8.22
N ILE A 50 -11.05 -6.93 8.60
CA ILE A 50 -10.60 -6.24 9.82
C ILE A 50 -10.96 -7.05 11.07
N ILE A 51 -12.17 -7.57 11.16
CA ILE A 51 -12.59 -8.41 12.30
C ILE A 51 -11.72 -9.67 12.40
N ARG A 52 -11.43 -10.32 11.28
CA ARG A 52 -10.57 -11.53 11.23
C ARG A 52 -9.15 -11.26 11.72
N HIS A 53 -8.64 -10.06 11.50
CA HIS A 53 -7.26 -9.67 11.80
C HIS A 53 -7.16 -8.63 12.93
N LYS A 54 -8.16 -8.59 13.79
CA LYS A 54 -8.25 -7.63 14.90
C LYS A 54 -7.02 -7.57 15.81
N ASN A 55 -6.26 -8.66 15.89
CA ASN A 55 -5.05 -8.75 16.71
C ASN A 55 -3.93 -7.80 16.25
N PHE A 56 -3.97 -7.34 14.99
CA PHE A 56 -3.08 -6.32 14.46
C PHE A 56 -3.60 -4.89 14.65
N LEU A 57 -4.70 -4.71 15.37
CA LEU A 57 -5.26 -3.40 15.69
C LEU A 57 -5.19 -3.13 17.18
N ILE A 58 -4.94 -1.90 17.54
CA ILE A 58 -5.10 -1.43 18.91
C ILE A 58 -6.55 -1.74 19.34
N PRO A 59 -6.78 -2.45 20.45
CA PRO A 59 -8.09 -3.03 20.79
C PRO A 59 -9.30 -2.10 20.65
N TRP A 60 -9.18 -0.85 21.15
CA TRP A 60 -10.26 0.14 21.07
C TRP A 60 -10.46 0.77 19.68
N THR A 61 -9.60 0.47 18.70
CA THR A 61 -9.76 0.98 17.33
C THR A 61 -10.99 0.38 16.65
N ILE A 62 -11.29 -0.89 16.89
CA ILE A 62 -12.41 -1.60 16.27
C ILE A 62 -13.75 -0.99 16.67
N GLU A 63 -13.92 -0.64 17.93
CA GLU A 63 -15.15 -0.06 18.47
C GLU A 63 -15.49 1.31 17.85
N LYS A 64 -14.47 2.00 17.36
CA LYS A 64 -14.60 3.32 16.72
C LYS A 64 -14.90 3.23 15.22
N LEU A 65 -14.78 2.03 14.61
CA LEU A 65 -14.90 1.87 13.16
C LEU A 65 -16.34 1.93 12.67
N LYS A 66 -16.53 2.60 11.55
CA LYS A 66 -17.75 2.56 10.75
C LYS A 66 -17.39 2.45 9.27
N PHE A 67 -17.85 1.40 8.63
CA PHE A 67 -17.67 1.21 7.21
C PHE A 67 -18.77 1.96 6.44
N LEU A 68 -18.38 2.59 5.33
CA LEU A 68 -19.29 3.37 4.50
C LEU A 68 -19.14 2.90 3.05
N PRO A 69 -20.26 2.58 2.38
CA PRO A 69 -20.23 2.25 0.97
C PRO A 69 -19.72 3.44 0.18
N LYS A 70 -19.03 3.16 -0.92
CA LYS A 70 -18.60 4.21 -1.83
C LYS A 70 -19.84 4.91 -2.41
N PRO A 71 -20.01 6.22 -2.19
CA PRO A 71 -21.19 6.91 -2.62
C PRO A 71 -21.37 6.86 -4.14
N SER A 72 -22.57 6.63 -4.60
CA SER A 72 -22.95 6.65 -6.01
C SER A 72 -22.68 8.03 -6.62
N ARG A 73 -22.65 8.11 -7.95
CA ARG A 73 -22.47 9.38 -8.67
C ARG A 73 -23.53 10.43 -8.29
N LYS A 74 -24.79 10.00 -8.10
CA LYS A 74 -25.90 10.89 -7.69
C LYS A 74 -25.72 11.41 -6.27
N GLU A 75 -25.30 10.54 -5.35
CA GLU A 75 -25.01 10.91 -3.96
C GLU A 75 -23.82 11.87 -3.88
N LYS A 76 -22.76 11.62 -4.67
CA LYS A 76 -21.62 12.56 -4.77
C LYS A 76 -22.05 13.95 -5.19
N ILE A 77 -22.99 14.05 -6.14
CA ILE A 77 -23.56 15.33 -6.58
C ILE A 77 -24.38 15.95 -5.46
N LYS A 78 -25.23 15.17 -4.77
CA LYS A 78 -26.02 15.64 -3.62
C LYS A 78 -25.11 16.14 -2.50
N ILE A 79 -24.11 15.37 -2.08
CA ILE A 79 -23.09 15.79 -1.10
C ILE A 79 -22.39 17.06 -1.57
N CYS A 80 -22.24 17.23 -2.89
CA CYS A 80 -21.68 18.41 -3.49
C CYS A 80 -22.60 19.65 -3.46
N ILE A 81 -23.87 19.50 -3.57
CA ILE A 81 -24.84 20.62 -3.66
C ILE A 81 -25.33 21.04 -2.27
N TRP A 82 -25.48 20.10 -1.35
CA TRP A 82 -25.99 20.39 -0.01
C TRP A 82 -24.91 20.95 0.91
N LYS A 83 -24.93 22.24 1.10
CA LYS A 83 -24.03 23.05 1.93
C LYS A 83 -24.10 22.75 3.44
N LYS A 84 -24.81 21.74 3.89
CA LYS A 84 -25.12 21.53 5.31
C LYS A 84 -24.41 20.34 5.92
N ARG A 85 -23.63 20.63 6.95
CA ARG A 85 -23.05 19.87 8.05
C ARG A 85 -21.61 19.36 7.83
N LYS A 86 -20.78 19.81 8.75
CA LYS A 86 -19.47 19.24 9.10
C LYS A 86 -19.73 17.82 9.62
N LEU A 87 -19.65 16.83 8.74
CA LEU A 87 -19.85 15.41 9.13
C LEU A 87 -18.59 14.82 9.74
N TYR A 88 -17.43 15.38 9.39
CA TYR A 88 -16.12 14.91 9.82
C TYR A 88 -15.24 16.07 10.22
N ASP A 89 -14.42 15.87 11.24
CA ASP A 89 -13.45 16.86 11.71
C ASP A 89 -12.14 16.74 10.94
N PHE A 90 -11.83 15.53 10.49
CA PHE A 90 -10.58 15.18 9.88
C PHE A 90 -10.79 14.25 8.68
N ILE A 91 -10.00 14.42 7.61
CA ILE A 91 -10.01 13.53 6.45
C ILE A 91 -8.60 13.06 6.17
N ILE A 92 -8.41 11.75 6.11
CA ILE A 92 -7.21 11.11 5.57
C ILE A 92 -7.52 10.69 4.14
N LEU A 93 -6.73 11.20 3.20
CA LEU A 93 -6.74 10.74 1.82
C LEU A 93 -5.55 9.81 1.64
N TRP A 94 -5.82 8.51 1.61
CA TRP A 94 -4.83 7.54 1.24
C TRP A 94 -4.84 7.35 -0.26
N TRP A 95 -3.69 7.50 -0.88
CA TRP A 95 -3.60 7.33 -2.32
C TRP A 95 -2.25 6.76 -2.75
N TRP A 96 -2.30 5.65 -3.42
CA TRP A 96 -1.14 4.94 -3.95
C TRP A 96 -0.35 5.73 -4.98
N GLU A 97 -1.07 6.43 -5.82
CA GLU A 97 -0.54 7.21 -6.92
C GLU A 97 -1.42 8.44 -7.05
N VAL A 98 -1.22 9.38 -6.13
CA VAL A 98 -2.01 10.63 -6.12
C VAL A 98 -1.94 11.27 -7.48
N ILE A 99 -0.87 10.98 -8.24
CA ILE A 99 -0.60 11.60 -9.51
C ILE A 99 0.19 10.65 -10.39
N ASP A 100 -0.45 9.55 -10.82
CA ASP A 100 0.03 8.75 -11.95
C ASP A 100 -0.62 9.25 -13.23
N GLU A 101 0.21 9.76 -14.13
CA GLU A 101 -0.19 10.34 -15.41
C GLU A 101 -0.64 9.32 -16.44
N SER A 102 -0.38 8.03 -16.21
CA SER A 102 -0.59 6.99 -17.22
C SER A 102 -2.04 6.54 -17.37
N ARG A 103 -2.94 6.89 -16.43
CA ARG A 103 -4.32 6.38 -16.41
C ARG A 103 -5.36 7.51 -16.42
N ASN A 104 -6.06 7.67 -17.55
CA ASN A 104 -7.27 8.52 -17.77
C ASN A 104 -7.57 9.58 -16.69
N PHE A 105 -6.65 10.48 -16.59
CA PHE A 105 -6.47 11.52 -15.62
C PHE A 105 -7.69 12.47 -15.44
N LEU A 106 -8.30 12.92 -16.53
CA LEU A 106 -9.41 13.90 -16.50
C LEU A 106 -10.67 13.42 -15.78
N TYR A 107 -11.00 12.13 -15.84
CA TYR A 107 -12.19 11.58 -15.19
C TYR A 107 -12.02 11.44 -13.66
N ARG A 108 -10.86 10.97 -13.22
CA ARG A 108 -10.53 10.86 -11.81
C ARG A 108 -10.41 12.24 -11.17
N TRP A 109 -9.88 13.18 -11.92
CA TRP A 109 -9.62 14.54 -11.52
C TRP A 109 -10.85 15.34 -11.17
N ARG A 110 -11.85 15.37 -12.05
CA ARG A 110 -13.10 16.09 -11.79
C ARG A 110 -13.77 15.61 -10.50
N ASN A 111 -13.75 14.31 -10.27
CA ASN A 111 -14.34 13.74 -9.06
C ASN A 111 -13.56 14.11 -7.80
N LEU A 112 -12.23 14.13 -7.86
CA LEU A 112 -11.37 14.52 -6.75
C LEU A 112 -11.47 16.00 -6.46
N PHE A 113 -11.32 16.81 -7.46
CA PHE A 113 -11.39 18.26 -7.34
C PHE A 113 -12.72 18.72 -6.74
N LEU A 114 -13.84 18.16 -7.17
CA LEU A 114 -15.14 18.47 -6.61
C LEU A 114 -15.30 18.01 -5.16
N GLN A 115 -14.78 16.84 -4.83
CA GLN A 115 -14.78 16.36 -3.45
C GLN A 115 -13.82 17.17 -2.56
N TYR A 116 -12.66 17.54 -3.10
CA TYR A 116 -11.60 18.23 -2.40
C TYR A 116 -11.90 19.73 -2.16
N ARG A 117 -12.42 20.44 -3.17
CA ARG A 117 -12.72 21.88 -3.06
C ARG A 117 -13.65 22.23 -1.90
N ARG A 118 -14.44 21.28 -1.41
CA ARG A 118 -15.36 21.47 -0.31
C ARG A 118 -14.84 20.98 1.03
N SER A 119 -14.00 19.94 1.02
CA SER A 119 -13.30 19.49 2.22
C SER A 119 -12.26 20.51 2.67
N ILE A 120 -11.52 21.10 1.73
CA ILE A 120 -10.41 22.03 2.01
C ILE A 120 -10.79 23.27 2.82
N LYS A 121 -12.01 23.78 2.68
CA LYS A 121 -12.38 25.03 3.38
C LYS A 121 -12.68 24.85 4.87
N ARG A 122 -12.84 23.62 5.36
CA ARG A 122 -13.32 23.38 6.73
C ARG A 122 -12.69 22.22 7.48
N TRP A 123 -11.84 21.39 6.84
CA TRP A 123 -11.31 20.17 7.43
C TRP A 123 -9.80 20.12 7.31
N ILE A 124 -9.18 19.53 8.33
CA ILE A 124 -7.76 19.19 8.25
C ILE A 124 -7.64 18.01 7.29
N THR A 125 -6.88 18.17 6.24
CA THR A 125 -6.66 17.14 5.22
C THR A 125 -5.24 16.64 5.32
N THR A 126 -5.11 15.37 5.59
CA THR A 126 -3.84 14.65 5.54
C THR A 126 -3.77 13.85 4.27
N ILE A 127 -2.70 14.02 3.52
CA ILE A 127 -2.37 13.22 2.35
C ILE A 127 -1.25 12.28 2.75
N VAL A 128 -1.50 10.99 2.60
CA VAL A 128 -0.49 9.96 2.84
C VAL A 128 -0.20 9.24 1.54
N GLY A 129 1.06 9.20 1.11
CA GLY A 129 1.37 8.47 -0.12
C GLY A 129 2.63 8.92 -0.85
N TRP A 130 2.67 8.62 -2.11
CA TRP A 130 3.75 8.95 -3.01
C TRP A 130 3.44 10.12 -3.91
N LEU A 131 4.43 10.95 -4.13
CA LEU A 131 4.44 11.96 -5.17
C LEU A 131 5.40 11.50 -6.27
N TRP A 132 4.86 11.22 -7.42
CA TRP A 132 5.65 10.86 -8.57
C TRP A 132 5.50 11.92 -9.66
N THR A 133 6.58 12.52 -10.08
CA THR A 133 6.53 13.52 -11.17
C THR A 133 6.86 12.88 -12.49
N ASN A 134 5.92 12.92 -13.42
CA ASN A 134 6.25 12.91 -14.82
C ASN A 134 6.34 14.35 -15.35
N LYS A 135 7.14 14.57 -16.38
CA LYS A 135 7.52 15.90 -16.89
C LYS A 135 6.37 16.72 -17.52
N LYS A 136 5.10 16.34 -17.38
CA LYS A 136 3.97 17.06 -17.99
C LYS A 136 3.54 18.25 -17.13
N ARG A 137 3.48 19.44 -17.74
CA ARG A 137 3.14 20.72 -17.06
C ARG A 137 1.86 20.71 -16.23
N TRP A 138 0.83 19.98 -16.64
CA TRP A 138 -0.47 19.95 -15.98
C TRP A 138 -0.48 19.21 -14.65
N THR A 139 0.25 18.11 -14.55
CA THR A 139 0.39 17.36 -13.31
C THR A 139 1.13 18.16 -12.25
N SER A 140 2.14 18.92 -12.65
CA SER A 140 2.87 19.78 -11.70
C SER A 140 1.95 20.86 -11.09
N PHE A 141 1.00 21.40 -11.85
CA PHE A 141 0.01 22.35 -11.33
C PHE A 141 -0.90 21.70 -10.27
N LEU A 142 -1.34 20.51 -10.54
CA LEU A 142 -2.24 19.77 -9.68
C LEU A 142 -1.56 19.27 -8.41
N GLN A 143 -0.35 18.75 -8.53
CA GLN A 143 0.49 18.43 -7.38
C GLN A 143 0.66 19.63 -6.48
N ARG A 144 1.03 20.77 -7.05
CA ARG A 144 1.16 22.02 -6.33
C ARG A 144 -0.14 22.42 -5.65
N PHE A 145 -1.27 22.27 -6.32
CA PHE A 145 -2.58 22.58 -5.75
C PHE A 145 -2.88 21.69 -4.52
N PHE A 146 -2.62 20.38 -4.59
CA PHE A 146 -2.84 19.48 -3.46
C PHE A 146 -1.87 19.76 -2.32
N ILE A 147 -0.59 19.87 -2.61
CA ILE A 147 0.44 20.19 -1.63
C ILE A 147 0.11 21.51 -0.92
N LYS A 148 -0.32 22.52 -1.68
CA LYS A 148 -0.74 23.81 -1.11
C LYS A 148 -1.86 23.70 -0.10
N ASN A 149 -2.86 22.87 -0.39
CA ASN A 149 -4.12 22.86 0.34
C ASN A 149 -4.19 21.76 1.41
N ALA A 150 -3.27 20.81 1.45
CA ALA A 150 -3.15 19.86 2.54
C ALA A 150 -2.66 20.54 3.81
N ASN A 151 -3.12 20.08 4.96
CA ASN A 151 -2.63 20.52 6.26
C ASN A 151 -1.40 19.71 6.69
N ILE A 152 -1.42 18.43 6.42
CA ILE A 152 -0.35 17.49 6.71
C ILE A 152 -0.13 16.64 5.45
N ILE A 153 1.11 16.39 5.09
CA ILE A 153 1.49 15.54 3.95
C ILE A 153 2.50 14.55 4.46
N ILE A 154 2.12 13.28 4.49
CA ILE A 154 2.99 12.21 4.94
C ILE A 154 3.49 11.45 3.73
N LEU A 155 4.78 11.33 3.63
CA LEU A 155 5.47 10.77 2.48
C LEU A 155 6.34 9.61 2.93
N ARG A 156 6.19 8.50 2.25
CA ARG A 156 6.78 7.21 2.65
C ARG A 156 8.14 6.93 2.01
N ASP A 157 8.62 7.80 1.15
CA ASP A 157 9.94 7.69 0.54
C ASP A 157 10.64 9.04 0.52
N GLN A 158 11.97 8.98 0.65
CA GLN A 158 12.82 10.16 0.75
C GLN A 158 12.76 11.03 -0.51
N TYR A 159 12.59 10.41 -1.67
CA TYR A 159 12.49 11.15 -2.94
C TYR A 159 11.22 12.01 -2.98
N SER A 160 10.07 11.43 -2.66
CA SER A 160 8.79 12.16 -2.58
C SER A 160 8.82 13.27 -1.54
N PHE A 161 9.48 13.03 -0.40
CA PHE A 161 9.64 14.02 0.66
C PHE A 161 10.48 15.22 0.22
N ASN A 162 11.65 14.96 -0.35
CA ASN A 162 12.53 16.03 -0.84
C ASN A 162 11.87 16.84 -1.95
N LEU A 163 11.16 16.17 -2.86
CA LEU A 163 10.39 16.83 -3.90
C LEU A 163 9.28 17.72 -3.36
N THR A 164 8.54 17.24 -2.36
CA THR A 164 7.47 18.00 -1.71
C THR A 164 8.02 19.21 -0.99
N LYS A 165 9.09 19.07 -0.23
CA LYS A 165 9.79 20.21 0.39
C LYS A 165 10.19 21.25 -0.63
N LYS A 166 10.84 20.84 -1.71
CA LYS A 166 11.23 21.75 -2.80
C LYS A 166 10.04 22.50 -3.41
N ILE A 167 8.90 21.84 -3.57
CA ILE A 167 7.67 22.49 -4.06
C ILE A 167 7.13 23.49 -3.05
N LEU A 168 7.16 23.17 -1.76
CA LEU A 168 6.71 24.05 -0.69
C LEU A 168 7.62 25.28 -0.55
N GLU A 169 8.92 25.11 -0.63
CA GLU A 169 9.92 26.20 -0.61
C GLU A 169 9.73 27.19 -1.75
N GLN A 170 9.59 26.70 -2.97
CA GLN A 170 9.46 27.55 -4.15
C GLN A 170 8.20 28.40 -4.19
N ASN A 171 7.14 27.97 -3.54
CA ASN A 171 5.83 28.60 -3.71
C ASN A 171 5.24 29.16 -2.43
N TRP A 172 5.73 28.79 -1.24
CA TRP A 172 5.14 29.17 0.05
C TRP A 172 6.17 29.09 1.17
N GLN A 173 7.01 30.09 1.25
CA GLN A 173 7.94 30.28 2.38
C GLN A 173 7.18 30.08 3.71
N ASN A 174 7.69 29.24 4.61
CA ASN A 174 7.15 28.87 5.93
C ASN A 174 6.09 27.76 6.01
N ARG A 175 5.96 26.87 5.04
CA ARG A 175 5.05 25.71 5.15
C ARG A 175 5.72 24.35 5.00
N GLN A 176 7.03 24.27 5.14
CA GLN A 176 7.80 23.02 5.05
C GLN A 176 7.43 22.01 6.14
N GLU A 177 7.05 22.50 7.31
CA GLU A 177 6.55 21.71 8.44
C GLU A 177 5.30 20.88 8.16
N LYS A 178 4.63 21.13 7.02
CA LYS A 178 3.49 20.33 6.59
C LYS A 178 3.89 19.00 5.96
N ALA A 179 5.11 18.87 5.47
CA ALA A 179 5.62 17.64 4.88
C ALA A 179 6.38 16.86 5.94
N GLU A 180 5.89 15.70 6.23
CA GLU A 180 6.50 14.75 7.14
C GLU A 180 7.01 13.56 6.33
N TYR A 181 8.21 13.12 6.64
CA TYR A 181 8.71 11.84 6.17
C TYR A 181 8.36 10.82 7.23
N ASP A 182 7.51 9.92 6.86
CA ASP A 182 7.19 8.78 7.68
C ASP A 182 7.46 7.53 6.83
N TRP A 183 7.88 6.49 7.49
CA TRP A 183 8.24 5.23 6.86
C TRP A 183 7.06 4.64 6.10
N ASP A 184 7.34 3.62 5.29
CA ASP A 184 6.25 2.83 4.71
C ASP A 184 5.34 2.32 5.83
N LEU A 185 4.08 2.73 5.81
CA LEU A 185 3.11 2.41 6.86
C LEU A 185 2.93 0.91 7.14
N THR A 186 3.50 0.03 6.33
CA THR A 186 3.50 -1.40 6.60
C THR A 186 4.64 -1.83 7.52
N LEU A 187 5.64 -0.97 7.71
CA LEU A 187 6.80 -1.30 8.51
C LEU A 187 6.44 -1.73 9.94
N PRO A 188 5.57 -1.00 10.69
CA PRO A 188 5.21 -1.42 12.04
C PRO A 188 4.60 -2.82 12.12
N ILE A 189 3.76 -3.21 11.15
CA ILE A 189 3.18 -4.58 11.11
C ILE A 189 4.25 -5.63 10.80
N LEU A 190 5.21 -5.31 9.95
CA LEU A 190 6.30 -6.22 9.63
C LEU A 190 7.25 -6.38 10.82
N GLU A 191 7.53 -5.31 11.55
CA GLU A 191 8.32 -5.31 12.78
C GLU A 191 7.66 -6.15 13.86
N GLU A 192 6.39 -5.88 14.17
CA GLU A 192 5.59 -6.66 15.11
C GLU A 192 5.57 -8.16 14.76
N ALA A 193 5.37 -8.47 13.48
CA ALA A 193 5.38 -9.86 13.03
C ALA A 193 6.77 -10.51 13.20
N LYS A 194 7.85 -9.79 12.90
CA LYS A 194 9.23 -10.28 13.06
C LYS A 194 9.54 -10.58 14.53
N GLU A 195 9.15 -9.70 15.44
CA GLU A 195 9.29 -9.89 16.88
C GLU A 195 8.55 -11.15 17.35
N ILE A 196 7.24 -11.26 17.04
CA ILE A 196 6.42 -12.42 17.41
C ILE A 196 7.04 -13.73 16.89
N PHE A 197 7.46 -13.77 15.62
CA PHE A 197 7.99 -15.00 15.03
C PHE A 197 9.35 -15.38 15.61
N THR A 198 10.13 -14.41 16.05
CA THR A 198 11.43 -14.62 16.70
C THR A 198 11.27 -15.09 18.16
N GLU A 199 10.39 -14.42 18.93
CA GLU A 199 10.17 -14.73 20.34
C GLU A 199 9.51 -16.09 20.55
N GLU A 200 8.47 -16.39 19.78
CA GLU A 200 7.76 -17.66 19.86
C GLU A 200 8.59 -18.84 19.34
N LYS A 201 9.79 -18.58 18.79
CA LYS A 201 10.62 -19.61 18.12
C LYS A 201 9.82 -20.49 17.17
N ILE A 202 8.89 -19.86 16.45
CA ILE A 202 8.01 -20.56 15.55
C ILE A 202 8.84 -21.28 14.49
N LYS A 203 8.59 -22.56 14.29
CA LYS A 203 9.22 -23.36 13.24
C LYS A 203 8.28 -23.48 12.05
N SER A 204 8.86 -23.40 10.86
CA SER A 204 8.10 -23.75 9.65
C SER A 204 7.71 -25.23 9.67
N ASN A 205 6.43 -25.52 9.46
CA ASN A 205 5.95 -26.89 9.26
C ASN A 205 5.99 -27.30 7.76
N ARG A 206 6.51 -26.44 6.91
CA ARG A 206 6.64 -26.69 5.46
C ARG A 206 8.04 -27.19 5.14
N HIS A 207 8.14 -27.93 4.04
CA HIS A 207 9.44 -28.17 3.41
C HIS A 207 10.08 -26.84 3.05
N PRO A 208 11.42 -26.74 3.03
CA PRO A 208 12.10 -25.50 2.60
C PRO A 208 11.60 -25.06 1.22
N TYR A 209 11.33 -23.77 1.07
CA TYR A 209 10.70 -23.23 -0.14
C TYR A 209 11.23 -21.84 -0.48
N TYR A 210 11.01 -21.45 -1.72
CA TYR A 210 11.22 -20.07 -2.18
C TYR A 210 9.93 -19.49 -2.76
N LEU A 211 9.84 -18.16 -2.74
CA LEU A 211 8.66 -17.44 -3.22
C LEU A 211 8.87 -16.89 -4.63
N ILE A 212 7.84 -17.00 -5.44
CA ILE A 212 7.78 -16.44 -6.79
C ILE A 212 6.66 -15.41 -6.89
N ASN A 213 6.97 -14.23 -7.42
CA ASN A 213 5.97 -13.27 -7.82
C ASN A 213 6.23 -12.78 -9.24
N TYR A 214 5.19 -12.83 -10.06
CA TYR A 214 5.24 -12.35 -11.42
C TYR A 214 4.26 -11.20 -11.64
N SER A 215 4.57 -10.28 -12.56
CA SER A 215 3.79 -9.07 -12.82
C SER A 215 3.68 -8.79 -14.32
N PRO A 216 2.57 -8.19 -14.79
CA PRO A 216 2.42 -7.78 -16.19
C PRO A 216 3.47 -6.79 -16.68
N LEU A 217 4.26 -6.21 -15.78
CA LEU A 217 5.37 -5.31 -16.11
C LEU A 217 6.60 -6.04 -16.68
N CYS A 218 6.62 -7.36 -16.62
CA CYS A 218 7.73 -8.18 -17.06
C CYS A 218 7.53 -8.67 -18.50
N ASN A 219 8.64 -8.80 -19.21
CA ASN A 219 8.65 -9.58 -20.45
C ASN A 219 8.59 -11.08 -20.10
N ILE A 220 7.55 -11.77 -20.57
CA ILE A 220 7.25 -13.17 -20.23
C ILE A 220 8.45 -14.08 -20.51
N GLU A 221 9.02 -14.02 -21.71
CA GLU A 221 10.12 -14.93 -22.10
C GLU A 221 11.36 -14.74 -21.25
N LYS A 222 11.76 -13.47 -21.03
CA LYS A 222 12.93 -13.14 -20.20
C LYS A 222 12.74 -13.58 -18.76
N CYS A 223 11.57 -13.35 -18.19
CA CYS A 223 11.29 -13.69 -16.81
C CYS A 223 11.16 -15.20 -16.62
N SER A 224 10.54 -15.92 -17.56
CA SER A 224 10.48 -17.40 -17.54
C SER A 224 11.87 -18.02 -17.57
N LYS A 225 12.79 -17.50 -18.40
CA LYS A 225 14.20 -17.95 -18.41
C LYS A 225 14.89 -17.71 -17.07
N SER A 226 14.66 -16.55 -16.46
CA SER A 226 15.24 -16.22 -15.15
C SER A 226 14.69 -17.10 -14.04
N ILE A 227 13.37 -17.36 -14.03
CA ILE A 227 12.71 -18.25 -13.07
C ILE A 227 13.24 -19.67 -13.23
N LYS A 228 13.37 -20.17 -14.47
CA LYS A 228 13.92 -21.51 -14.71
C LYS A 228 15.35 -21.62 -14.22
N LYS A 229 16.22 -20.68 -14.57
CA LYS A 229 17.61 -20.65 -14.11
C LYS A 229 17.70 -20.65 -12.57
N PHE A 230 16.85 -19.86 -11.92
CA PHE A 230 16.77 -19.81 -10.45
C PHE A 230 16.35 -21.18 -9.88
N ALA A 231 15.29 -21.77 -10.41
CA ALA A 231 14.81 -23.07 -9.98
C ALA A 231 15.84 -24.20 -10.18
N ASP A 232 16.60 -24.15 -11.28
CA ASP A 232 17.65 -25.14 -11.56
C ASP A 232 18.78 -25.11 -10.51
N SER A 233 19.03 -23.94 -9.90
CA SER A 233 19.99 -23.80 -8.79
C SER A 233 19.39 -24.12 -7.40
N HIS A 234 18.07 -24.24 -7.29
CA HIS A 234 17.35 -24.45 -6.02
C HIS A 234 16.44 -25.68 -6.05
N LYS A 235 16.92 -26.80 -6.61
CA LYS A 235 16.13 -28.04 -6.80
C LYS A 235 15.61 -28.68 -5.52
N ASN A 236 16.22 -28.38 -4.40
CA ASN A 236 15.83 -28.85 -3.06
C ASN A 236 14.75 -27.98 -2.39
N LEU A 237 14.36 -26.86 -3.00
CA LEU A 237 13.35 -25.96 -2.48
C LEU A 237 12.03 -26.08 -3.25
N GLN A 238 10.92 -26.05 -2.54
CA GLN A 238 9.57 -26.03 -3.13
C GLN A 238 9.25 -24.64 -3.70
N PRO A 239 8.90 -24.50 -4.99
CA PRO A 239 8.44 -23.22 -5.54
C PRO A 239 7.01 -22.91 -5.08
N ILE A 240 6.80 -21.72 -4.52
CA ILE A 240 5.47 -21.23 -4.13
C ILE A 240 5.22 -19.87 -4.81
N TYR A 241 4.16 -19.82 -5.60
CA TYR A 241 3.73 -18.58 -6.27
C TYR A 241 2.77 -17.77 -5.39
N ILE A 242 3.02 -16.45 -5.30
CA ILE A 242 2.12 -15.52 -4.63
C ILE A 242 1.71 -14.37 -5.56
N ALA A 243 0.41 -14.25 -5.81
CA ALA A 243 -0.17 -13.17 -6.61
C ALA A 243 -0.43 -11.95 -5.72
N CYS A 244 0.54 -11.03 -5.60
CA CYS A 244 0.39 -9.85 -4.75
C CYS A 244 -0.77 -8.93 -5.17
N ASN A 245 -1.01 -8.81 -6.47
CA ASN A 245 -2.26 -8.26 -6.99
C ASN A 245 -3.03 -9.39 -7.68
N LYS A 246 -3.95 -10.02 -6.96
CA LYS A 246 -4.65 -11.22 -7.44
C LYS A 246 -5.33 -11.00 -8.80
N ALA A 247 -5.88 -9.81 -9.05
CA ALA A 247 -6.55 -9.51 -10.30
C ALA A 247 -5.61 -9.43 -11.52
N GLU A 248 -4.36 -9.05 -11.30
CA GLU A 248 -3.38 -8.88 -12.37
C GLU A 248 -2.38 -10.03 -12.45
N ASP A 249 -1.96 -10.58 -11.30
CA ASP A 249 -0.84 -11.51 -11.20
C ASP A 249 -1.29 -12.99 -11.33
N GLU A 250 -2.50 -13.34 -10.87
CA GLU A 250 -2.97 -14.73 -10.83
C GLU A 250 -2.97 -15.41 -12.22
N LYS A 251 -3.27 -14.64 -13.25
CA LYS A 251 -3.25 -15.14 -14.63
C LYS A 251 -1.88 -15.64 -15.09
N PHE A 252 -0.80 -15.14 -14.50
CA PHE A 252 0.56 -15.55 -14.84
C PHE A 252 1.00 -16.84 -14.12
N PHE A 253 0.25 -17.32 -13.17
CA PHE A 253 0.55 -18.58 -12.51
C PHE A 253 0.67 -19.75 -13.50
N LYS A 254 -0.24 -19.79 -14.49
CA LYS A 254 -0.19 -20.80 -15.55
C LYS A 254 1.11 -20.73 -16.37
N ASP A 255 1.65 -19.55 -16.58
CA ASP A 255 2.92 -19.40 -17.31
C ASP A 255 4.10 -19.83 -16.44
N VAL A 256 4.05 -19.59 -15.14
CA VAL A 256 5.03 -20.13 -14.19
C VAL A 256 4.96 -21.66 -14.14
N GLN A 257 3.75 -22.25 -14.10
CA GLN A 257 3.58 -23.70 -14.08
C GLN A 257 4.10 -24.40 -15.35
N LYS A 258 4.07 -23.74 -16.52
CA LYS A 258 4.71 -24.30 -17.74
C LYS A 258 6.21 -24.51 -17.57
N VAL A 259 6.85 -23.66 -16.77
CA VAL A 259 8.30 -23.69 -16.50
C VAL A 259 8.61 -24.54 -15.27
N LEU A 260 7.72 -24.47 -14.27
CA LEU A 260 7.82 -25.16 -12.98
C LEU A 260 6.51 -25.92 -12.70
N PRO A 261 6.34 -27.14 -13.19
CA PRO A 261 5.10 -27.93 -13.01
C PRO A 261 4.72 -28.16 -11.54
N ASN A 262 5.71 -28.25 -10.66
CA ASN A 262 5.51 -28.46 -9.21
C ASN A 262 5.29 -27.17 -8.41
N CYS A 263 5.12 -26.01 -9.08
CA CYS A 263 4.88 -24.76 -8.40
C CYS A 263 3.47 -24.73 -7.81
N GLU A 264 3.38 -24.47 -6.53
CA GLU A 264 2.10 -24.25 -5.82
C GLU A 264 1.71 -22.79 -5.85
N ILE A 265 0.40 -22.51 -5.81
CA ILE A 265 -0.11 -21.14 -5.60
C ILE A 265 -0.58 -20.98 -4.15
N PHE A 266 -0.12 -19.92 -3.49
CA PHE A 266 -0.63 -19.52 -2.20
C PHE A 266 -1.75 -18.49 -2.36
N ASP A 267 -3.00 -18.89 -2.06
CA ASP A 267 -4.15 -17.99 -2.06
C ASP A 267 -4.28 -17.25 -0.72
N TRP A 268 -3.65 -16.10 -0.64
CA TRP A 268 -3.68 -15.24 0.55
C TRP A 268 -5.07 -14.63 0.85
N THR A 269 -6.05 -14.71 -0.05
CA THR A 269 -7.35 -14.08 0.16
C THR A 269 -8.16 -14.72 1.28
N HIS A 270 -7.86 -15.97 1.61
CA HIS A 270 -8.46 -16.72 2.71
C HIS A 270 -7.53 -16.84 3.92
N ALA A 271 -6.25 -16.58 3.74
CA ALA A 271 -5.26 -16.63 4.80
C ALA A 271 -5.37 -15.41 5.76
N ASN A 272 -4.95 -15.57 6.99
CA ASN A 272 -4.79 -14.44 7.89
C ASN A 272 -3.45 -13.72 7.67
N ILE A 273 -3.31 -12.49 8.18
CA ILE A 273 -2.09 -11.70 8.00
C ILE A 273 -0.87 -12.41 8.56
N SER A 274 -1.00 -13.05 9.72
CA SER A 274 0.11 -13.81 10.32
C SER A 274 0.54 -14.96 9.40
N GLU A 275 -0.39 -15.71 8.81
CA GLU A 275 -0.08 -16.77 7.85
C GLU A 275 0.63 -16.23 6.60
N ILE A 276 0.19 -15.08 6.11
CA ILE A 276 0.83 -14.42 4.96
C ILE A 276 2.25 -13.99 5.33
N LEU A 277 2.43 -13.33 6.46
CA LEU A 277 3.74 -12.86 6.88
C LEU A 277 4.67 -14.02 7.26
N LYS A 278 4.15 -15.09 7.87
CA LYS A 278 4.90 -16.34 8.09
C LYS A 278 5.40 -16.95 6.78
N LEU A 279 4.60 -16.89 5.71
CA LEU A 279 5.03 -17.39 4.41
C LEU A 279 6.26 -16.63 3.89
N PHE A 280 6.34 -15.32 4.11
CA PHE A 280 7.53 -14.54 3.74
C PHE A 280 8.70 -14.73 4.70
N TYR A 281 8.42 -14.80 6.00
CA TYR A 281 9.44 -14.95 7.04
C TYR A 281 10.22 -16.26 6.93
N PHE A 282 9.52 -17.37 6.63
CA PHE A 282 10.13 -18.69 6.52
C PHE A 282 10.59 -19.07 5.11
N ALA A 283 10.37 -18.22 4.12
CA ALA A 283 10.96 -18.45 2.81
C ALA A 283 12.49 -18.38 2.90
N GLU A 284 13.16 -19.27 2.17
CA GLU A 284 14.62 -19.23 2.07
C GLU A 284 15.05 -18.06 1.20
N GLU A 285 14.39 -17.88 0.07
CA GLU A 285 14.70 -16.87 -0.92
C GLU A 285 13.45 -16.41 -1.67
N GLY A 286 13.60 -15.37 -2.53
CA GLY A 286 12.53 -14.88 -3.38
C GLY A 286 12.96 -14.48 -4.79
N ILE A 287 12.08 -14.66 -5.76
CA ILE A 287 12.26 -14.12 -7.11
C ILE A 287 10.99 -13.41 -7.56
N GLY A 288 11.07 -12.11 -7.84
CA GLY A 288 9.84 -11.36 -8.09
C GLY A 288 9.99 -10.04 -8.83
N ALA A 289 8.83 -9.50 -9.20
CA ALA A 289 8.70 -8.28 -9.99
C ALA A 289 7.97 -7.14 -9.26
N ARG A 290 7.12 -7.46 -8.29
CA ARG A 290 6.36 -6.45 -7.56
C ARG A 290 7.21 -5.82 -6.46
N LEU A 291 7.17 -4.50 -6.37
CA LEU A 291 7.88 -3.77 -5.32
C LEU A 291 7.59 -4.33 -3.93
N HIS A 292 6.32 -4.51 -3.58
CA HIS A 292 5.94 -4.91 -2.23
C HIS A 292 6.34 -6.35 -1.89
N PHE A 293 6.33 -7.25 -2.88
CA PHE A 293 6.89 -8.57 -2.74
C PHE A 293 8.38 -8.49 -2.36
N LEU A 294 9.15 -7.73 -3.13
CA LEU A 294 10.58 -7.55 -2.91
C LEU A 294 10.86 -6.81 -1.59
N TYR A 295 10.00 -5.88 -1.22
CA TYR A 295 10.10 -5.13 0.03
C TYR A 295 9.96 -6.03 1.26
N ILE A 296 8.94 -6.90 1.30
CA ILE A 296 8.73 -7.84 2.41
C ILE A 296 9.87 -8.87 2.48
N ILE A 297 10.26 -9.45 1.35
CA ILE A 297 11.39 -10.41 1.28
C ILE A 297 12.65 -9.78 1.87
N LYS A 298 12.97 -8.56 1.45
CA LYS A 298 14.14 -7.83 1.93
C LYS A 298 14.02 -7.46 3.41
N PHE A 299 12.82 -7.05 3.86
CA PHE A 299 12.59 -6.72 5.27
C PHE A 299 12.89 -7.91 6.19
N PHE A 300 12.53 -9.12 5.78
CA PHE A 300 12.87 -10.34 6.48
C PHE A 300 14.29 -10.86 6.19
N GLU A 301 15.14 -10.02 5.61
CA GLU A 301 16.58 -10.30 5.37
C GLU A 301 16.83 -11.52 4.48
N LYS A 302 15.91 -11.81 3.56
CA LYS A 302 16.04 -12.92 2.60
C LYS A 302 16.69 -12.45 1.31
N GLU A 303 17.48 -13.34 0.71
CA GLU A 303 18.02 -13.11 -0.63
C GLU A 303 16.90 -13.08 -1.68
N PHE A 304 17.10 -12.27 -2.72
CA PHE A 304 16.10 -12.19 -3.79
C PHE A 304 16.66 -11.78 -5.15
N ILE A 305 15.97 -12.24 -6.19
CA ILE A 305 16.21 -11.82 -7.57
C ILE A 305 15.08 -10.92 -8.06
N LYS A 306 15.45 -9.77 -8.64
CA LYS A 306 14.53 -8.84 -9.27
C LYS A 306 14.25 -9.23 -10.72
N LEU A 307 13.01 -9.57 -11.03
CA LEU A 307 12.56 -9.83 -12.41
C LEU A 307 12.29 -8.54 -13.18
N HIS A 308 12.02 -7.45 -12.49
CA HIS A 308 11.79 -6.13 -13.07
C HIS A 308 12.56 -5.07 -12.27
N ASN A 309 13.20 -4.16 -12.99
CA ASN A 309 13.96 -3.09 -12.38
C ASN A 309 13.35 -1.74 -12.79
N SER A 310 12.61 -1.13 -11.87
CA SER A 310 12.09 0.22 -12.03
C SER A 310 12.77 1.16 -11.03
N HIS A 311 12.84 2.43 -11.34
CA HIS A 311 13.35 3.45 -10.41
C HIS A 311 12.63 3.41 -9.06
N LYS A 312 11.31 3.15 -9.08
CA LYS A 312 10.51 2.99 -7.87
C LYS A 312 11.00 1.84 -6.98
N ILE A 313 11.35 0.69 -7.57
CA ILE A 313 11.90 -0.45 -6.85
C ILE A 313 13.27 -0.09 -6.26
N GLN A 314 14.12 0.57 -7.04
CA GLN A 314 15.46 0.95 -6.59
C GLN A 314 15.41 1.88 -5.37
N VAL A 315 14.65 2.98 -5.44
CA VAL A 315 14.53 3.96 -4.37
C VAL A 315 14.01 3.32 -3.09
N ASN A 316 12.89 2.59 -3.17
CA ASN A 316 12.28 2.01 -1.96
C ASN A 316 13.11 0.90 -1.32
N LEU A 317 13.82 0.12 -2.12
CA LEU A 317 14.72 -0.89 -1.57
C LEU A 317 16.01 -0.28 -0.99
N SER A 318 16.47 0.88 -1.49
CA SER A 318 17.59 1.60 -0.88
C SER A 318 17.21 2.23 0.46
N ASP A 319 16.01 2.79 0.55
CA ASP A 319 15.51 3.38 1.79
C ASP A 319 15.46 2.36 2.94
N LEU A 320 15.10 1.10 2.67
CA LEU A 320 15.16 0.03 3.67
C LEU A 320 16.58 -0.22 4.22
N ASN A 321 17.62 -0.06 3.40
CA ASN A 321 19.00 -0.24 3.89
C ASN A 321 19.43 0.86 4.86
N ASN A 322 19.01 2.10 4.57
CA ASN A 322 19.39 3.27 5.38
C ASN A 322 18.70 3.28 6.75
N ASN A 323 17.70 2.45 6.92
CA ASN A 323 16.81 2.45 8.07
C ASN A 323 17.11 1.29 9.03
N ASN A 324 17.80 0.27 8.56
CA ASN A 324 18.29 -0.84 9.37
C ASN A 324 19.75 -0.63 9.85
N ALA A 325 20.35 0.52 9.54
CA ALA A 325 21.66 0.97 10.00
C ALA A 325 21.50 2.02 11.10
#